data_a5497aaa642453f314c9be793a768903
#
_entry.id   a5497aaa642453f314c9be793a768903
#
_cell.length_a   1.000
_cell.length_b   1.000
_cell.length_c   1.000
_cell.angle_alpha   90.00
_cell.angle_beta   90.00
_cell.angle_gamma   90.00
#
_symmetry.space_group_name_H-M   'P 1'
#
loop_
_entity.id
_entity.type
_entity.pdbx_description
1 polymer ?
#
loop_
_entity_poly.entity_id
_entity_poly.type
_entity_poly.pdbx_seq_one_letter_code
_entity_poly.pdbx_strand_id
1 'polypeptide(L)'
;MTIYIREAHPTDEWQMTANERDSVCYRQPHSTAARAAIARDFRARFHYELPLVVDAIENPADKLYAGWPERFYILSAEGSIVYKGQLGPFGFHPEEVEAWLKAHAPAAAPPK
;
A
#
# COMPACT_ATOMS: atom_id res chain seq x y z
N MET A 1 -1.43 8.54 0.51
CA MET A 1 -2.49 7.69 -0.08
C MET A 1 -1.94 6.28 -0.24
N THR A 2 -2.75 5.30 0.04
CA THR A 2 -2.43 3.87 -0.18
C THR A 2 -3.26 3.35 -1.34
N ILE A 3 -2.63 2.60 -2.23
CA ILE A 3 -3.33 1.88 -3.31
C ILE A 3 -3.29 0.40 -2.96
N TYR A 4 -4.46 -0.19 -2.71
CA TYR A 4 -4.58 -1.62 -2.50
C TYR A 4 -4.58 -2.35 -3.84
N ILE A 5 -3.55 -3.15 -4.05
CA ILE A 5 -3.35 -3.96 -5.25
C ILE A 5 -3.74 -5.42 -4.99
N ARG A 6 -3.32 -6.34 -5.85
CA ARG A 6 -3.59 -7.78 -5.65
C ARG A 6 -2.94 -8.32 -4.39
N GLU A 7 -3.55 -9.33 -3.80
CA GLU A 7 -3.02 -10.01 -2.62
C GLU A 7 -1.69 -10.70 -2.92
N ALA A 8 -0.77 -10.61 -1.96
CA ALA A 8 0.54 -11.26 -2.06
C ALA A 8 0.49 -12.72 -1.62
N HIS A 9 -0.27 -13.03 -0.58
CA HIS A 9 -0.37 -14.37 0.02
C HIS A 9 -1.83 -14.74 0.31
N PRO A 10 -2.68 -14.86 -0.74
CA PRO A 10 -4.06 -15.28 -0.56
C PRO A 10 -4.16 -16.75 -0.16
N THR A 11 -5.29 -17.15 0.40
CA THR A 11 -5.53 -18.52 0.88
C THR A 11 -5.56 -19.56 -0.24
N ASP A 12 -5.87 -19.16 -1.45
CA ASP A 12 -5.96 -20.01 -2.64
C ASP A 12 -4.68 -20.03 -3.51
N GLU A 13 -3.62 -19.35 -3.05
CA GLU A 13 -2.30 -19.33 -3.69
C GLU A 13 -1.22 -19.60 -2.63
N TRP A 14 -0.06 -18.95 -2.72
CA TRP A 14 0.99 -19.08 -1.73
C TRP A 14 0.68 -18.31 -0.44
N GLN A 15 0.33 -19.05 0.62
CA GLN A 15 -0.07 -18.51 1.91
C GLN A 15 1.13 -18.37 2.87
N MET A 16 1.09 -17.36 3.73
CA MET A 16 2.05 -17.18 4.82
C MET A 16 1.45 -17.53 6.17
N THR A 17 2.19 -18.27 7.00
CA THR A 17 1.81 -18.62 8.37
C THR A 17 1.50 -17.38 9.24
N ALA A 18 2.21 -16.26 9.01
CA ALA A 18 1.92 -15.02 9.72
C ALA A 18 0.49 -14.52 9.48
N ASN A 19 -0.04 -14.64 8.26
CA ASN A 19 -1.41 -14.26 7.95
C ASN A 19 -2.43 -15.15 8.64
N GLU A 20 -2.17 -16.44 8.74
CA GLU A 20 -3.01 -17.39 9.48
C GLU A 20 -3.07 -17.04 10.97
N ARG A 21 -1.91 -16.81 11.59
CA ARG A 21 -1.79 -16.44 13.00
C ARG A 21 -2.51 -15.15 13.33
N ASP A 22 -2.46 -14.16 12.44
CA ASP A 22 -3.09 -12.86 12.62
C ASP A 22 -4.56 -12.84 12.13
N SER A 23 -5.08 -13.98 11.68
CA SER A 23 -6.43 -14.12 11.11
C SER A 23 -6.65 -13.22 9.88
N VAL A 24 -5.60 -12.98 9.09
CA VAL A 24 -5.65 -12.26 7.82
C VAL A 24 -5.67 -13.29 6.69
N CYS A 25 -6.84 -13.87 6.45
CA CYS A 25 -7.03 -14.98 5.51
C CYS A 25 -8.06 -14.61 4.45
N TYR A 26 -7.57 -14.18 3.29
CA TYR A 26 -8.41 -13.81 2.14
C TYR A 26 -8.03 -14.63 0.92
N ARG A 27 -9.05 -14.98 0.13
CA ARG A 27 -8.83 -15.50 -1.22
C ARG A 27 -8.49 -14.35 -2.16
N GLN A 28 -7.75 -14.66 -3.24
CA GLN A 28 -7.51 -13.66 -4.29
C GLN A 28 -8.85 -13.19 -4.87
N PRO A 29 -9.16 -11.89 -4.81
CA PRO A 29 -10.40 -11.38 -5.39
C PRO A 29 -10.37 -11.47 -6.93
N HIS A 30 -11.51 -11.78 -7.54
CA HIS A 30 -11.67 -11.92 -8.99
C HIS A 30 -12.47 -10.77 -9.62
N SER A 31 -12.77 -9.74 -8.85
CA SER A 31 -13.45 -8.54 -9.34
C SER A 31 -12.98 -7.31 -8.57
N THR A 32 -13.10 -6.14 -9.17
CA THR A 32 -12.80 -4.88 -8.49
C THR A 32 -13.70 -4.69 -7.26
N ALA A 33 -14.98 -5.06 -7.35
CA ALA A 33 -15.90 -4.99 -6.22
C ALA A 33 -15.48 -5.90 -5.06
N ALA A 34 -15.04 -7.12 -5.34
CA ALA A 34 -14.54 -8.05 -4.33
C ALA A 34 -13.24 -7.53 -3.68
N ARG A 35 -12.32 -6.98 -4.47
CA ARG A 35 -11.12 -6.33 -3.97
C ARG A 35 -11.46 -5.13 -3.06
N ALA A 36 -12.39 -4.30 -3.46
CA ALA A 36 -12.87 -3.18 -2.66
C ALA A 36 -13.51 -3.61 -1.32
N ALA A 37 -14.18 -4.76 -1.30
CA ALA A 37 -14.75 -5.31 -0.07
C ALA A 37 -13.64 -5.68 0.95
N ILE A 38 -12.57 -6.30 0.49
CA ILE A 38 -11.40 -6.63 1.33
C ILE A 38 -10.74 -5.34 1.86
N ALA A 39 -10.59 -4.32 1.02
CA ALA A 39 -10.05 -3.03 1.43
C ALA A 39 -10.90 -2.34 2.52
N ARG A 40 -12.21 -2.40 2.41
CA ARG A 40 -13.13 -1.89 3.44
C ARG A 40 -12.99 -2.64 4.76
N ASP A 41 -12.86 -3.96 4.70
CA ASP A 41 -12.67 -4.81 5.87
C ASP A 41 -11.34 -4.47 6.57
N PHE A 42 -10.27 -4.35 5.82
CA PHE A 42 -8.96 -3.90 6.32
C PHE A 42 -9.07 -2.54 7.02
N ARG A 43 -9.70 -1.57 6.35
CA ARG A 43 -9.86 -0.22 6.90
C ARG A 43 -10.62 -0.21 8.24
N ALA A 44 -11.69 -0.97 8.32
CA ALA A 44 -12.48 -1.08 9.53
C ALA A 44 -11.72 -1.80 10.65
N ARG A 45 -11.08 -2.92 10.33
CA ARG A 45 -10.40 -3.78 11.30
C ARG A 45 -9.18 -3.11 11.94
N PHE A 46 -8.39 -2.39 11.16
CA PHE A 46 -7.16 -1.73 11.62
C PHE A 46 -7.33 -0.23 11.89
N HIS A 47 -8.54 0.30 11.83
CA HIS A 47 -8.82 1.74 11.98
C HIS A 47 -7.92 2.59 11.08
N TYR A 48 -7.79 2.18 9.82
CA TYR A 48 -6.85 2.77 8.88
C TYR A 48 -7.33 4.15 8.41
N GLU A 49 -6.60 5.20 8.77
CA GLU A 49 -7.01 6.59 8.57
C GLU A 49 -6.51 7.22 7.25
N LEU A 50 -5.46 6.66 6.65
CA LEU A 50 -4.92 7.20 5.40
C LEU A 50 -5.91 6.97 4.25
N PRO A 51 -5.95 7.88 3.26
CA PRO A 51 -6.74 7.66 2.06
C PRO A 51 -6.35 6.32 1.41
N LEU A 52 -7.34 5.47 1.18
CA LEU A 52 -7.19 4.13 0.63
C LEU A 52 -8.02 4.02 -0.64
N VAL A 53 -7.37 3.73 -1.75
CA VAL A 53 -7.99 3.46 -3.04
C VAL A 53 -7.68 2.03 -3.47
N VAL A 54 -8.45 1.52 -4.41
CA VAL A 54 -8.37 0.12 -4.85
C VAL A 54 -7.98 0.10 -6.32
N ASP A 55 -6.96 -0.70 -6.64
CA ASP A 55 -6.60 -0.95 -8.03
C ASP A 55 -7.69 -1.77 -8.73
N ALA A 56 -7.97 -1.44 -9.98
CA ALA A 56 -8.90 -2.23 -10.79
C ALA A 56 -8.39 -3.67 -10.92
N ILE A 57 -9.30 -4.62 -11.20
CA ILE A 57 -8.96 -6.06 -11.23
C ILE A 57 -7.91 -6.41 -12.29
N GLU A 58 -7.80 -5.60 -13.33
CA GLU A 58 -6.78 -5.72 -14.39
C GLU A 58 -5.39 -5.27 -13.93
N ASN A 59 -5.27 -4.76 -12.72
CA ASN A 59 -4.01 -4.34 -12.07
C ASN A 59 -3.26 -3.21 -12.79
N PRO A 60 -3.92 -2.13 -13.25
CA PRO A 60 -3.22 -1.06 -13.97
C PRO A 60 -2.21 -0.31 -13.10
N ALA A 61 -2.53 -0.03 -11.84
CA ALA A 61 -1.61 0.66 -10.93
C ALA A 61 -0.44 -0.25 -10.52
N ASP A 62 -0.71 -1.51 -10.19
CA ASP A 62 0.34 -2.50 -9.91
C ASP A 62 1.35 -2.60 -11.06
N LYS A 63 0.86 -2.69 -12.29
CA LYS A 63 1.71 -2.78 -13.48
C LYS A 63 2.49 -1.50 -13.73
N LEU A 64 1.83 -0.35 -13.63
CA LEU A 64 2.44 0.95 -13.93
C LEU A 64 3.56 1.31 -12.94
N TYR A 65 3.34 1.03 -11.66
CA TYR A 65 4.29 1.34 -10.60
C TYR A 65 5.20 0.17 -10.22
N ALA A 66 5.03 -1.01 -10.81
CA ALA A 66 5.70 -2.24 -10.41
C ALA A 66 5.60 -2.43 -8.89
N GLY A 67 4.37 -2.39 -8.37
CA GLY A 67 4.10 -2.25 -6.94
C GLY A 67 4.11 -3.54 -6.14
N TRP A 68 3.83 -4.68 -6.80
CA TRP A 68 3.70 -5.96 -6.09
C TRP A 68 5.06 -6.50 -5.61
N PRO A 69 5.17 -7.03 -4.38
CA PRO A 69 4.13 -7.17 -3.36
C PRO A 69 3.80 -5.88 -2.62
N GLU A 70 4.73 -4.99 -2.39
CA GLU A 70 4.56 -3.64 -1.83
C GLU A 70 5.71 -2.72 -2.26
N ARG A 71 5.42 -1.43 -2.35
CA ARG A 71 6.41 -0.41 -2.74
C ARG A 71 5.98 0.99 -2.35
N PHE A 72 6.96 1.83 -1.98
CA PHE A 72 6.74 3.24 -1.74
C PHE A 72 7.17 4.12 -2.90
N TYR A 73 6.40 5.18 -3.12
CA TYR A 73 6.76 6.33 -3.94
C TYR A 73 6.44 7.62 -3.19
N ILE A 74 7.26 8.64 -3.37
CA ILE A 74 6.91 9.99 -2.95
C ILE A 74 6.80 10.85 -4.20
N LEU A 75 5.67 11.55 -4.31
CA LEU A 75 5.40 12.47 -5.41
C LEU A 75 5.49 13.90 -4.89
N SER A 76 6.06 14.80 -5.71
CA SER A 76 5.98 16.24 -5.46
C SER A 76 4.55 16.74 -5.68
N ALA A 77 4.28 17.98 -5.27
CA ALA A 77 2.99 18.64 -5.52
C ALA A 77 2.66 18.75 -7.01
N GLU A 78 3.69 18.82 -7.87
CA GLU A 78 3.56 18.88 -9.33
C GLU A 78 3.36 17.50 -9.98
N GLY A 79 3.38 16.41 -9.19
CA GLY A 79 3.16 15.05 -9.66
C GLY A 79 4.41 14.31 -10.12
N SER A 80 5.60 14.84 -9.89
CA SER A 80 6.86 14.16 -10.21
C SER A 80 7.28 13.18 -9.12
N ILE A 81 7.84 12.03 -9.49
CA ILE A 81 8.41 11.08 -8.53
C ILE A 81 9.72 11.66 -7.99
N VAL A 82 9.78 11.91 -6.68
CA VAL A 82 10.96 12.43 -5.98
C VAL A 82 11.65 11.38 -5.11
N TYR A 83 10.97 10.29 -4.82
CA TYR A 83 11.53 9.10 -4.16
C TYR A 83 10.88 7.84 -4.73
N LYS A 84 11.68 6.84 -5.00
CA LYS A 84 11.24 5.52 -5.45
C LYS A 84 11.88 4.45 -4.57
N GLY A 85 11.07 3.79 -3.74
CA GLY A 85 11.51 2.67 -2.92
C GLY A 85 11.83 1.43 -3.74
N GLN A 86 12.57 0.50 -3.15
CA GLN A 86 12.81 -0.82 -3.72
C GLN A 86 11.61 -1.72 -3.49
N LEU A 87 11.52 -2.80 -4.25
CA LEU A 87 10.46 -3.79 -4.09
C LEU A 87 10.56 -4.52 -2.74
N GLY A 88 9.41 -4.68 -2.08
CA GLY A 88 9.30 -5.55 -0.91
C GLY A 88 9.47 -7.04 -1.24
N PRO A 89 9.57 -7.90 -0.22
CA PRO A 89 9.58 -7.49 1.20
C PRO A 89 10.93 -6.88 1.65
N PHE A 90 12.06 -7.24 1.03
CA PHE A 90 13.41 -6.85 1.49
C PHE A 90 13.76 -5.39 1.22
N GLY A 91 13.17 -4.80 0.20
CA GLY A 91 13.38 -3.38 -0.16
C GLY A 91 12.31 -2.43 0.37
N PHE A 92 11.42 -2.89 1.25
CA PHE A 92 10.35 -2.10 1.84
C PHE A 92 10.82 -1.48 3.16
N HIS A 93 11.22 -0.21 3.10
CA HIS A 93 11.82 0.53 4.20
C HIS A 93 11.00 1.78 4.56
N PRO A 94 9.95 1.65 5.41
CA PRO A 94 9.15 2.80 5.87
C PRO A 94 9.98 3.90 6.53
N GLU A 95 11.06 3.51 7.21
CA GLU A 95 12.00 4.43 7.87
C GLU A 95 12.72 5.36 6.89
N GLU A 96 13.00 4.91 5.67
CA GLU A 96 13.58 5.77 4.63
C GLU A 96 12.60 6.82 4.16
N VAL A 97 11.31 6.46 4.01
CA VAL A 97 10.23 7.38 3.66
C VAL A 97 10.04 8.41 4.77
N GLU A 98 10.03 7.98 6.02
CA GLU A 98 9.94 8.88 7.18
C GLU A 98 11.11 9.86 7.23
N ALA A 99 12.33 9.38 7.04
CA ALA A 99 13.53 10.21 7.01
C ALA A 99 13.48 11.24 5.87
N TRP A 100 13.05 10.81 4.68
CA TRP A 100 12.90 11.70 3.53
C TRP A 100 11.88 12.80 3.82
N LEU A 101 10.71 12.45 4.36
CA LEU A 101 9.66 13.41 4.71
C LEU A 101 10.14 14.42 5.77
N LYS A 102 10.85 13.97 6.80
CA LYS A 102 11.43 14.87 7.81
C LYS A 102 12.43 15.85 7.23
N ALA A 103 13.25 15.40 6.28
CA ALA A 103 14.26 16.23 5.64
C ALA A 103 13.68 17.26 4.66
N HIS A 104 12.51 17.00 4.07
CA HIS A 104 11.91 17.80 3.01
C HIS A 104 10.56 18.42 3.40
N ALA A 105 10.06 18.15 4.59
CA ALA A 105 8.83 18.77 5.07
C ALA A 105 9.04 20.29 5.18
N PRO A 106 8.07 21.11 4.74
CA PRO A 106 8.12 22.53 5.01
C PRO A 106 8.15 22.75 6.52
N ALA A 107 8.94 23.70 6.99
CA ALA A 107 8.94 24.07 8.41
C ALA A 107 7.50 24.27 8.87
N ALA A 108 7.15 23.69 10.01
CA ALA A 108 5.81 23.86 10.56
C ALA A 108 5.50 25.34 10.65
N ALA A 109 4.36 25.76 10.09
CA ALA A 109 3.93 27.14 10.24
C ALA A 109 3.85 27.46 11.75
N PRO A 110 4.33 28.62 12.18
CA PRO A 110 4.23 28.97 13.59
C PRO A 110 2.75 28.92 14.04
N PRO A 111 2.49 28.50 15.26
CA PRO A 111 1.12 28.46 15.77
C PRO A 111 0.47 29.84 15.66
N LYS A 112 -0.75 29.85 15.18
CA LYS A 112 -1.54 31.08 15.06
C LYS A 112 -1.91 31.60 16.43
#